data_09d41159d799ad3ee8052064b8016967
#
_entry.id   09d41159d799ad3ee8052064b8016967
#
_cell.length_a   1.000
_cell.length_b   1.000
_cell.length_c   1.000
_cell.angle_alpha   90.00
_cell.angle_beta   90.00
_cell.angle_gamma   90.00
#
_symmetry.space_group_name_H-M   'P 1'
#
loop_
_entity.id
_entity.type
_entity.pdbx_description
1 polymer ?
#
loop_
_entity_poly.entity_id
_entity_poly.type
_entity_poly.pdbx_seq_one_letter_code
_entity_poly.pdbx_strand_id
1 'polypeptide(L)'
;MFGAQAQTQQKATSSEAQIKAALLAAPADNRDGAAVYGYDADGKFVLLRKGSNEMICLADDPMQEGISVSCYHKDLEPFMARGRELRKAGKSSEEIFATREQEAKSGKMKMPKQPTTLFVYTASAEDFNAATGDVKNGYLRYVVYIPYATSESTGLPLKPNAPAMPWIMYPGTHGAHIMINPPRN
;
A
#
# COMPACT_ATOMS: atom_id res chain seq x y z
N MET A 1 29.96 22.96 -25.98
CA MET A 1 28.70 22.31 -26.40
C MET A 1 28.08 21.71 -25.13
N PHE A 2 27.08 22.35 -24.60
CA PHE A 2 26.32 21.81 -23.43
C PHE A 2 25.15 21.02 -23.99
N GLY A 3 25.17 19.70 -23.76
CA GLY A 3 24.06 18.83 -24.12
C GLY A 3 22.90 19.07 -23.18
N ALA A 4 21.79 19.61 -23.71
CA ALA A 4 20.52 19.65 -22.99
C ALA A 4 20.01 18.21 -22.82
N GLN A 5 20.03 17.69 -21.60
CA GLN A 5 19.29 16.47 -21.26
C GLN A 5 17.80 16.83 -21.35
N ALA A 6 17.13 16.26 -22.34
CA ALA A 6 15.68 16.28 -22.41
C ALA A 6 15.14 15.51 -21.21
N GLN A 7 14.65 16.22 -20.19
CA GLN A 7 13.78 15.64 -19.17
C GLN A 7 12.53 15.16 -19.91
N THR A 8 12.39 13.87 -20.06
CA THR A 8 11.15 13.23 -20.48
C THR A 8 10.11 13.57 -19.41
N GLN A 9 9.27 14.57 -19.68
CA GLN A 9 8.07 14.82 -18.88
C GLN A 9 7.21 13.57 -18.98
N GLN A 10 7.26 12.74 -17.92
CA GLN A 10 6.34 11.63 -17.78
C GLN A 10 4.94 12.24 -17.70
N LYS A 11 4.11 11.97 -18.70
CA LYS A 11 2.75 12.52 -18.82
C LYS A 11 2.00 12.11 -17.53
N ALA A 12 1.61 13.09 -16.73
CA ALA A 12 0.90 12.84 -15.48
C ALA A 12 -0.30 11.93 -15.75
N THR A 13 -0.35 10.80 -15.04
CA THR A 13 -1.45 9.85 -15.12
C THR A 13 -2.75 10.56 -14.71
N SER A 14 -3.79 10.49 -15.55
CA SER A 14 -5.07 11.15 -15.25
C SER A 14 -5.67 10.63 -13.93
N SER A 15 -6.50 11.42 -13.26
CA SER A 15 -7.18 10.99 -12.04
C SER A 15 -8.02 9.73 -12.28
N GLU A 16 -8.67 9.61 -13.44
CA GLU A 16 -9.46 8.42 -13.81
C GLU A 16 -8.58 7.17 -13.94
N ALA A 17 -7.44 7.28 -14.60
CA ALA A 17 -6.50 6.17 -14.73
C ALA A 17 -5.90 5.76 -13.39
N GLN A 18 -5.58 6.73 -12.52
CA GLN A 18 -5.11 6.47 -11.16
C GLN A 18 -6.18 5.73 -10.32
N ILE A 19 -7.43 6.20 -10.35
CA ILE A 19 -8.56 5.57 -9.66
C ILE A 19 -8.75 4.14 -10.15
N LYS A 20 -8.78 3.93 -11.46
CA LYS A 20 -8.95 2.62 -12.07
C LYS A 20 -7.87 1.64 -11.61
N ALA A 21 -6.60 2.04 -11.69
CA ALA A 21 -5.48 1.20 -11.27
C ALA A 21 -5.49 0.91 -9.77
N ALA A 22 -5.74 1.93 -8.93
CA ALA A 22 -5.77 1.78 -7.47
C ALA A 22 -6.81 0.74 -7.02
N LEU A 23 -7.98 0.73 -7.66
CA LEU A 23 -9.08 -0.18 -7.33
C LEU A 23 -8.80 -1.65 -7.65
N LEU A 24 -7.77 -1.95 -8.45
CA LEU A 24 -7.36 -3.34 -8.70
C LEU A 24 -6.93 -4.07 -7.43
N ALA A 25 -6.42 -3.35 -6.44
CA ALA A 25 -6.08 -3.92 -5.15
C ALA A 25 -7.30 -4.24 -4.27
N ALA A 26 -8.45 -3.58 -4.48
CA ALA A 26 -9.63 -3.81 -3.67
C ALA A 26 -10.38 -5.09 -4.06
N PRO A 27 -11.00 -5.81 -3.09
CA PRO A 27 -11.98 -6.83 -3.37
C PRO A 27 -13.09 -6.26 -4.28
N ALA A 28 -13.57 -7.07 -5.24
CA ALA A 28 -14.51 -6.61 -6.27
C ALA A 28 -15.72 -5.87 -5.68
N ASP A 29 -16.33 -6.44 -4.65
CA ASP A 29 -17.55 -5.91 -4.01
C ASP A 29 -17.32 -4.59 -3.25
N ASN A 30 -16.06 -4.23 -2.99
CA ASN A 30 -15.71 -3.00 -2.28
C ASN A 30 -15.25 -1.87 -3.19
N ARG A 31 -15.02 -2.11 -4.49
CA ARG A 31 -14.42 -1.15 -5.42
C ARG A 31 -15.25 0.10 -5.59
N ASP A 32 -16.55 -0.04 -5.78
CA ASP A 32 -17.44 1.08 -6.09
C ASP A 32 -17.51 2.11 -4.96
N GLY A 33 -17.49 1.65 -3.72
CA GLY A 33 -17.56 2.52 -2.55
C GLY A 33 -16.23 2.95 -1.95
N ALA A 34 -15.08 2.49 -2.46
CA ALA A 34 -13.79 2.81 -1.86
C ALA A 34 -13.38 4.28 -2.07
N ALA A 35 -12.84 4.92 -1.03
CA ALA A 35 -12.12 6.18 -1.19
C ALA A 35 -10.83 5.95 -1.96
N VAL A 36 -10.43 6.89 -2.84
CA VAL A 36 -9.15 6.78 -3.57
C VAL A 36 -8.34 8.05 -3.40
N TYR A 37 -7.12 7.90 -2.90
CA TYR A 37 -6.11 8.93 -2.87
C TYR A 37 -5.08 8.70 -3.97
N GLY A 38 -4.56 9.77 -4.53
CA GLY A 38 -3.53 9.76 -5.56
C GLY A 38 -2.93 11.14 -5.74
N TYR A 39 -2.43 11.44 -6.92
CA TYR A 39 -1.66 12.63 -7.18
C TYR A 39 -2.37 13.56 -8.17
N ASP A 40 -2.40 14.87 -7.86
CA ASP A 40 -2.86 15.90 -8.79
C ASP A 40 -1.78 16.25 -9.83
N ALA A 41 -2.09 17.22 -10.70
CA ALA A 41 -1.17 17.66 -11.76
C ALA A 41 0.14 18.25 -11.23
N ASP A 42 0.16 18.74 -9.99
CA ASP A 42 1.33 19.31 -9.33
C ASP A 42 2.12 18.24 -8.53
N GLY A 43 1.71 16.97 -8.62
CA GLY A 43 2.33 15.86 -7.89
C GLY A 43 2.01 15.85 -6.39
N LYS A 44 0.98 16.58 -5.96
CA LYS A 44 0.54 16.59 -4.57
C LYS A 44 -0.43 15.44 -4.32
N PHE A 45 -0.21 14.72 -3.21
CA PHE A 45 -1.09 13.64 -2.79
C PHE A 45 -2.42 14.19 -2.27
N VAL A 46 -3.52 13.83 -2.92
CA VAL A 46 -4.87 14.38 -2.69
C VAL A 46 -5.94 13.29 -2.74
N LEU A 47 -7.14 13.60 -2.26
CA LEU A 47 -8.31 12.75 -2.44
C LEU A 47 -8.85 12.89 -3.88
N LEU A 48 -8.76 11.83 -4.68
CA LEU A 48 -9.27 11.78 -6.05
C LEU A 48 -10.74 11.36 -6.12
N ARG A 49 -11.17 10.48 -5.23
CA ARG A 49 -12.55 9.99 -5.14
C ARG A 49 -12.98 9.83 -3.68
N LYS A 50 -14.12 10.40 -3.31
CA LYS A 50 -14.75 10.15 -2.01
C LYS A 50 -15.25 8.71 -1.93
N GLY A 51 -15.12 8.09 -0.77
CA GLY A 51 -15.67 6.76 -0.49
C GLY A 51 -17.03 6.82 0.19
N SER A 52 -17.77 5.72 0.09
CA SER A 52 -19.02 5.44 0.81
C SER A 52 -18.97 4.17 1.64
N ASN A 53 -17.86 3.42 1.57
CA ASN A 53 -17.58 2.25 2.39
C ASN A 53 -16.29 2.44 3.23
N GLU A 54 -15.87 1.40 3.90
CA GLU A 54 -14.73 1.42 4.84
C GLU A 54 -13.35 1.27 4.16
N MET A 55 -13.28 1.19 2.82
CA MET A 55 -12.03 0.96 2.08
C MET A 55 -11.40 2.27 1.64
N ILE A 56 -10.09 2.35 1.83
CA ILE A 56 -9.22 3.41 1.33
C ILE A 56 -8.21 2.77 0.37
N CYS A 57 -8.13 3.30 -0.85
CA CYS A 57 -7.18 2.89 -1.88
C CYS A 57 -6.18 4.00 -2.16
N LEU A 58 -4.94 3.63 -2.38
CA LEU A 58 -3.85 4.53 -2.75
C LEU A 58 -3.41 4.21 -4.17
N ALA A 59 -3.36 5.25 -5.00
CA ALA A 59 -2.76 5.17 -6.31
C ALA A 59 -1.24 4.98 -6.22
N ASP A 60 -0.67 4.56 -7.33
CA ASP A 60 0.77 4.36 -7.49
C ASP A 60 1.56 5.66 -7.27
N ASP A 61 2.76 5.52 -6.70
CA ASP A 61 3.70 6.63 -6.55
C ASP A 61 4.40 6.88 -7.90
N PRO A 62 4.15 8.01 -8.59
CA PRO A 62 4.73 8.27 -9.91
C PRO A 62 6.25 8.38 -9.92
N MET A 63 6.90 8.42 -8.75
CA MET A 63 8.36 8.44 -8.61
C MET A 63 8.98 7.04 -8.52
N GLN A 64 8.15 5.99 -8.50
CA GLN A 64 8.61 4.60 -8.45
C GLN A 64 8.43 3.91 -9.79
N GLU A 65 9.30 2.95 -10.07
CA GLU A 65 9.20 2.13 -11.27
C GLU A 65 8.14 1.03 -11.10
N GLY A 66 7.41 0.74 -12.19
CA GLY A 66 6.33 -0.24 -12.20
C GLY A 66 5.02 0.33 -11.66
N ILE A 67 4.21 -0.51 -11.08
CA ILE A 67 2.99 -0.12 -10.36
C ILE A 67 2.89 -0.84 -9.03
N SER A 68 2.59 -0.09 -7.99
CA SER A 68 2.33 -0.62 -6.65
C SER A 68 1.17 0.15 -6.01
N VAL A 69 -0.02 -0.40 -6.11
CA VAL A 69 -1.23 0.16 -5.53
C VAL A 69 -1.68 -0.66 -4.32
N SER A 70 -2.40 -0.03 -3.41
CA SER A 70 -2.87 -0.71 -2.21
C SER A 70 -4.25 -0.24 -1.79
N CYS A 71 -5.05 -1.16 -1.23
CA CYS A 71 -6.32 -0.84 -0.59
C CYS A 71 -6.36 -1.46 0.80
N TYR A 72 -6.89 -0.75 1.78
CA TYR A 72 -6.96 -1.19 3.16
C TYR A 72 -8.23 -0.68 3.86
N HIS A 73 -8.61 -1.36 4.94
CA HIS A 73 -9.69 -0.90 5.79
C HIS A 73 -9.28 0.40 6.52
N LYS A 74 -10.21 1.33 6.65
CA LYS A 74 -9.96 2.68 7.22
C LYS A 74 -9.31 2.67 8.62
N ASP A 75 -9.52 1.63 9.42
CA ASP A 75 -8.92 1.53 10.75
C ASP A 75 -7.38 1.42 10.71
N LEU A 76 -6.82 1.10 9.53
CA LEU A 76 -5.38 1.12 9.31
C LEU A 76 -4.86 2.51 8.88
N GLU A 77 -5.75 3.47 8.59
CA GLU A 77 -5.34 4.79 8.09
C GLU A 77 -4.38 5.55 9.01
N PRO A 78 -4.54 5.58 10.34
CA PRO A 78 -3.57 6.28 11.20
C PRO A 78 -2.14 5.77 11.02
N PHE A 79 -1.97 4.45 10.90
CA PHE A 79 -0.68 3.80 10.64
C PHE A 79 -0.15 4.10 9.22
N MET A 80 -1.01 4.02 8.21
CA MET A 80 -0.64 4.26 6.80
C MET A 80 -0.32 5.73 6.55
N ALA A 81 -1.15 6.65 7.04
CA ALA A 81 -0.94 8.09 6.94
C ALA A 81 0.38 8.52 7.60
N ARG A 82 0.65 8.01 8.81
CA ARG A 82 1.89 8.33 9.51
C ARG A 82 3.13 7.89 8.74
N GLY A 83 3.05 6.72 8.09
CA GLY A 83 4.13 6.25 7.21
C GLY A 83 4.36 7.17 6.01
N ARG A 84 3.30 7.67 5.39
CA ARG A 84 3.40 8.64 4.28
C ARG A 84 4.00 9.98 4.73
N GLU A 85 3.57 10.51 5.88
CA GLU A 85 4.12 11.75 6.46
C GLU A 85 5.62 11.64 6.71
N LEU A 86 6.06 10.58 7.36
CA LEU A 86 7.48 10.35 7.67
C LEU A 86 8.32 10.18 6.41
N ARG A 87 7.81 9.46 5.40
CA ARG A 87 8.48 9.32 4.10
C ARG A 87 8.62 10.66 3.40
N LYS A 88 7.56 11.48 3.40
CA LYS A 88 7.60 12.85 2.86
C LYS A 88 8.61 13.74 3.58
N ALA A 89 8.85 13.48 4.88
CA ALA A 89 9.89 14.15 5.68
C ALA A 89 11.30 13.59 5.43
N GLY A 90 11.50 12.69 4.45
CA GLY A 90 12.79 12.14 4.09
C GLY A 90 13.31 11.04 5.02
N LYS A 91 12.46 10.46 5.88
CA LYS A 91 12.85 9.39 6.80
C LYS A 91 13.08 8.07 6.07
N SER A 92 14.13 7.34 6.47
CA SER A 92 14.39 5.98 6.00
C SER A 92 13.30 5.00 6.47
N SER A 93 13.22 3.83 5.84
CA SER A 93 12.28 2.78 6.24
C SER A 93 12.47 2.33 7.70
N GLU A 94 13.72 2.28 8.16
CA GLU A 94 14.08 1.92 9.53
C GLU A 94 13.63 3.00 10.53
N GLU A 95 13.88 4.28 10.22
CA GLU A 95 13.43 5.41 11.03
C GLU A 95 11.91 5.48 11.11
N ILE A 96 11.21 5.22 9.98
CA ILE A 96 9.75 5.17 9.92
C ILE A 96 9.22 4.05 10.83
N PHE A 97 9.82 2.86 10.74
CA PHE A 97 9.43 1.73 11.57
C PHE A 97 9.63 2.03 13.05
N ALA A 98 10.81 2.50 13.44
CA ALA A 98 11.15 2.83 14.83
C ALA A 98 10.25 3.95 15.40
N THR A 99 9.99 4.99 14.62
CA THR A 99 9.13 6.11 15.02
C THR A 99 7.70 5.64 15.26
N ARG A 100 7.13 4.84 14.32
CA ARG A 100 5.78 4.30 14.47
C ARG A 100 5.67 3.33 15.65
N GLU A 101 6.70 2.51 15.91
CA GLU A 101 6.72 1.63 17.08
C GLU A 101 6.67 2.43 18.39
N GLN A 102 7.46 3.49 18.50
CA GLN A 102 7.45 4.38 19.67
C GLN A 102 6.09 5.08 19.84
N GLU A 103 5.53 5.60 18.75
CA GLU A 103 4.24 6.31 18.76
C GLU A 103 3.07 5.34 19.07
N ALA A 104 3.13 4.09 18.61
CA ALA A 104 2.13 3.07 18.93
C ALA A 104 2.20 2.68 20.41
N LYS A 105 3.40 2.45 20.96
CA LYS A 105 3.60 2.11 22.38
C LYS A 105 3.17 3.23 23.32
N SER A 106 3.40 4.48 22.94
CA SER A 106 2.97 5.64 23.74
C SER A 106 1.49 6.00 23.56
N GLY A 107 0.76 5.32 22.66
CA GLY A 107 -0.64 5.64 22.36
C GLY A 107 -0.84 6.89 21.50
N LYS A 108 0.25 7.54 21.04
CA LYS A 108 0.20 8.71 20.15
C LYS A 108 -0.35 8.32 18.76
N MET A 109 0.04 7.16 18.25
CA MET A 109 -0.52 6.58 17.03
C MET A 109 -1.46 5.43 17.40
N LYS A 110 -2.70 5.52 16.93
CA LYS A 110 -3.69 4.46 17.15
C LYS A 110 -3.43 3.30 16.18
N MET A 111 -3.33 2.09 16.74
CA MET A 111 -3.29 0.85 15.98
C MET A 111 -4.67 0.18 15.97
N PRO A 112 -5.02 -0.56 14.92
CA PRO A 112 -6.27 -1.31 14.89
C PRO A 112 -6.32 -2.33 16.04
N LYS A 113 -7.48 -2.45 16.68
CA LYS A 113 -7.72 -3.39 17.78
C LYS A 113 -8.13 -4.78 17.29
N GLN A 114 -8.58 -4.86 16.05
CA GLN A 114 -9.00 -6.09 15.39
C GLN A 114 -8.09 -6.37 14.19
N PRO A 115 -8.00 -7.64 13.74
CA PRO A 115 -7.31 -7.96 12.49
C PRO A 115 -7.82 -7.08 11.35
N THR A 116 -6.91 -6.38 10.66
CA THR A 116 -7.26 -5.36 9.67
C THR A 116 -6.53 -5.60 8.37
N THR A 117 -7.27 -5.65 7.26
CA THR A 117 -6.75 -6.05 5.96
C THR A 117 -6.06 -4.91 5.21
N LEU A 118 -5.00 -5.27 4.49
CA LEU A 118 -4.34 -4.51 3.44
C LEU A 118 -4.15 -5.43 2.22
N PHE A 119 -4.54 -4.96 1.06
CA PHE A 119 -4.35 -5.61 -0.23
C PHE A 119 -3.31 -4.81 -1.01
N VAL A 120 -2.32 -5.49 -1.60
CA VAL A 120 -1.27 -4.87 -2.40
C VAL A 120 -1.25 -5.50 -3.77
N TYR A 121 -1.42 -4.69 -4.81
CA TYR A 121 -1.40 -5.11 -6.20
C TYR A 121 -0.21 -4.47 -6.92
N THR A 122 0.63 -5.30 -7.55
CA THR A 122 1.86 -4.86 -8.20
C THR A 122 1.98 -5.45 -9.59
N ALA A 123 2.61 -4.72 -10.51
CA ALA A 123 3.05 -5.22 -11.80
C ALA A 123 4.32 -4.50 -12.25
N SER A 124 4.98 -5.01 -13.30
CA SER A 124 6.12 -4.35 -13.91
C SER A 124 5.70 -3.10 -14.70
N ALA A 125 6.65 -2.24 -15.05
CA ALA A 125 6.38 -1.03 -15.83
C ALA A 125 5.83 -1.35 -17.23
N GLU A 126 6.28 -2.44 -17.84
CA GLU A 126 5.81 -2.90 -19.15
C GLU A 126 4.37 -3.43 -19.14
N ASP A 127 3.89 -3.87 -17.98
CA ASP A 127 2.52 -4.35 -17.78
C ASP A 127 1.53 -3.26 -17.40
N PHE A 128 1.97 -2.02 -17.20
CA PHE A 128 1.16 -0.88 -16.77
C PHE A 128 1.00 0.16 -17.88
N ASN A 129 -0.22 0.47 -18.24
CA ASN A 129 -0.55 1.58 -19.12
C ASN A 129 -0.99 2.81 -18.30
N ALA A 130 -0.08 3.75 -18.05
CA ALA A 130 -0.35 4.94 -17.26
C ALA A 130 -1.42 5.88 -17.88
N ALA A 131 -1.65 5.82 -19.20
CA ALA A 131 -2.66 6.65 -19.85
C ALA A 131 -4.09 6.15 -19.58
N THR A 132 -4.29 4.85 -19.43
CA THR A 132 -5.61 4.21 -19.26
C THR A 132 -5.83 3.61 -17.89
N GLY A 133 -4.77 3.42 -17.08
CA GLY A 133 -4.81 2.71 -15.82
C GLY A 133 -4.94 1.19 -15.94
N ASP A 134 -4.77 0.64 -17.17
CA ASP A 134 -4.81 -0.81 -17.40
C ASP A 134 -3.53 -1.47 -16.91
N VAL A 135 -3.68 -2.64 -16.27
CA VAL A 135 -2.57 -3.46 -15.80
C VAL A 135 -2.74 -4.88 -16.30
N LYS A 136 -1.67 -5.44 -16.88
CA LYS A 136 -1.56 -6.84 -17.27
C LYS A 136 -0.70 -7.56 -16.23
N ASN A 137 -0.80 -8.88 -16.17
CA ASN A 137 0.06 -9.76 -15.36
C ASN A 137 0.26 -9.26 -13.90
N GLY A 138 -0.76 -8.60 -13.34
CA GLY A 138 -0.67 -8.06 -12.00
C GLY A 138 -0.68 -9.14 -10.92
N TYR A 139 -0.06 -8.84 -9.79
CA TYR A 139 0.09 -9.74 -8.67
C TYR A 139 -0.53 -9.16 -7.40
N LEU A 140 -1.59 -9.81 -6.90
CA LEU A 140 -2.30 -9.41 -5.69
C LEU A 140 -1.77 -10.21 -4.49
N ARG A 141 -1.36 -9.49 -3.44
CA ARG A 141 -0.95 -10.04 -2.15
C ARG A 141 -1.92 -9.63 -1.07
N TYR A 142 -2.12 -10.51 -0.08
CA TYR A 142 -3.00 -10.28 1.05
C TYR A 142 -2.19 -10.09 2.32
N VAL A 143 -2.53 -9.06 3.07
CA VAL A 143 -1.89 -8.69 4.33
C VAL A 143 -2.98 -8.52 5.38
N VAL A 144 -2.79 -9.09 6.56
CA VAL A 144 -3.70 -8.86 7.69
C VAL A 144 -2.87 -8.38 8.87
N TYR A 145 -3.04 -7.11 9.23
CA TYR A 145 -2.38 -6.53 10.41
C TYR A 145 -2.98 -7.07 11.69
N ILE A 146 -2.11 -7.56 12.56
CA ILE A 146 -2.40 -8.14 13.89
C ILE A 146 -1.37 -7.59 14.90
N PRO A 147 -1.41 -6.29 15.21
CA PRO A 147 -0.37 -5.62 16.00
C PRO A 147 0.02 -6.39 17.26
N TYR A 148 1.34 -6.50 17.50
CA TYR A 148 1.95 -7.19 18.63
C TYR A 148 1.75 -8.71 18.69
N ALA A 149 1.09 -9.34 17.72
CA ALA A 149 1.02 -10.79 17.64
C ALA A 149 2.41 -11.41 17.40
N THR A 150 2.62 -12.60 17.92
CA THR A 150 3.88 -13.35 17.78
C THR A 150 3.64 -14.69 17.07
N SER A 151 4.71 -15.37 16.69
CA SER A 151 4.64 -16.73 16.15
C SER A 151 3.98 -17.69 17.15
N GLU A 152 4.32 -17.56 18.42
CA GLU A 152 3.77 -18.40 19.50
C GLU A 152 2.27 -18.16 19.73
N SER A 153 1.84 -16.88 19.67
CA SER A 153 0.42 -16.54 19.88
C SER A 153 -0.48 -16.91 18.71
N THR A 154 0.09 -17.09 17.51
CA THR A 154 -0.68 -17.32 16.27
C THR A 154 -0.48 -18.72 15.67
N GLY A 155 0.60 -19.42 16.02
CA GLY A 155 1.04 -20.65 15.36
C GLY A 155 1.59 -20.43 13.94
N LEU A 156 1.75 -19.17 13.49
CA LEU A 156 2.25 -18.86 12.14
C LEU A 156 3.77 -19.01 12.09
N PRO A 157 4.31 -19.57 10.99
CA PRO A 157 5.74 -19.62 10.76
C PRO A 157 6.30 -18.23 10.45
N LEU A 158 7.60 -18.04 10.69
CA LEU A 158 8.32 -16.80 10.38
C LEU A 158 8.67 -16.65 8.87
N LYS A 159 8.50 -17.72 8.10
CA LYS A 159 8.74 -17.76 6.64
C LYS A 159 7.72 -18.71 6.00
N PRO A 160 7.27 -18.42 4.78
CA PRO A 160 6.45 -19.37 4.04
C PRO A 160 7.32 -20.58 3.63
N ASN A 161 6.82 -21.78 3.84
CA ASN A 161 7.47 -23.03 3.41
C ASN A 161 6.66 -23.77 2.34
N ALA A 162 5.57 -23.16 1.86
CA ALA A 162 4.76 -23.61 0.72
C ALA A 162 4.14 -22.39 0.02
N PRO A 163 3.76 -22.52 -1.28
CA PRO A 163 3.01 -21.46 -1.98
C PRO A 163 1.71 -21.13 -1.25
N ALA A 164 1.37 -19.85 -1.21
CA ALA A 164 0.19 -19.30 -0.52
C ALA A 164 0.13 -19.55 1.00
N MET A 165 1.12 -20.18 1.58
CA MET A 165 1.12 -20.42 3.03
C MET A 165 1.18 -19.10 3.80
N PRO A 166 0.26 -18.85 4.76
CA PRO A 166 0.33 -17.69 5.64
C PRO A 166 1.57 -17.75 6.54
N TRP A 167 2.21 -16.61 6.76
CA TRP A 167 3.34 -16.44 7.65
C TRP A 167 3.32 -15.07 8.30
N ILE A 168 3.98 -14.89 9.45
CA ILE A 168 4.00 -13.64 10.19
C ILE A 168 5.27 -12.84 9.92
N MET A 169 5.09 -11.55 9.60
CA MET A 169 6.18 -10.57 9.53
C MET A 169 6.17 -9.65 10.74
N TYR A 170 7.35 -9.25 11.18
CA TYR A 170 7.59 -8.36 12.33
C TYR A 170 6.86 -8.76 13.61
N PRO A 171 6.93 -10.05 14.02
CA PRO A 171 6.22 -10.53 15.20
C PRO A 171 6.60 -9.75 16.47
N GLY A 172 5.63 -9.52 17.34
CA GLY A 172 5.82 -8.80 18.62
C GLY A 172 5.95 -7.28 18.49
N THR A 173 5.71 -6.70 17.31
CA THR A 173 5.79 -5.26 17.06
C THR A 173 4.44 -4.67 16.62
N HIS A 174 4.36 -3.33 16.60
CA HIS A 174 3.20 -2.63 16.03
C HIS A 174 2.90 -3.04 14.59
N GLY A 175 3.95 -3.39 13.83
CA GLY A 175 3.87 -3.79 12.42
C GLY A 175 3.63 -5.28 12.20
N ALA A 176 3.34 -6.07 13.24
CA ALA A 176 3.07 -7.50 13.07
C ALA A 176 1.87 -7.72 12.13
N HIS A 177 2.08 -8.54 11.11
CA HIS A 177 1.04 -8.85 10.13
C HIS A 177 1.23 -10.24 9.51
N ILE A 178 0.13 -10.81 9.09
CA ILE A 178 0.09 -12.04 8.28
C ILE A 178 0.30 -11.65 6.83
N MET A 179 1.23 -12.34 6.17
CA MET A 179 1.45 -12.28 4.74
C MET A 179 0.90 -13.53 4.07
N ILE A 180 0.17 -13.35 2.96
CA ILE A 180 -0.27 -14.41 2.07
C ILE A 180 0.12 -14.00 0.64
N ASN A 181 1.03 -14.79 0.05
CA ASN A 181 1.53 -14.60 -1.31
C ASN A 181 0.98 -15.71 -2.20
N PRO A 182 -0.13 -15.51 -2.93
CA PRO A 182 -0.66 -16.51 -3.85
C PRO A 182 0.39 -16.95 -4.86
N PRO A 183 0.31 -18.17 -5.44
CA PRO A 183 1.15 -18.57 -6.57
C PRO A 183 0.99 -17.56 -7.72
N ARG A 184 2.06 -17.31 -8.45
CA ARG A 184 1.97 -16.60 -9.73
C ARG A 184 1.52 -17.63 -10.78
N ASN A 185 0.47 -17.29 -11.51
CA ASN A 185 0.01 -18.09 -12.66
C ASN A 185 0.99 -17.93 -13.81
#